data_46c991b14ed620f97a3cbef984f25107
#
_entry.id   46c991b14ed620f97a3cbef984f25107
#
_cell.length_a   1.000
_cell.length_b   1.000
_cell.length_c   1.000
_cell.angle_alpha   90.00
_cell.angle_beta   90.00
_cell.angle_gamma   90.00
#
_symmetry.space_group_name_H-M   'P 1'
#
loop_
_entity.id
_entity.type
_entity.pdbx_description
1 polymer ?
#
loop_
_entity_poly.entity_id
_entity_poly.type
_entity_poly.pdbx_seq_one_letter_code
_entity_poly.pdbx_strand_id
1 'polypeptide(L)'
;RIWRHYIEADSHVGTQLVFCDLFTPKAPDMSELAYLGHEVEALIQSELAETLGVYGRLKSILVARGILPREVVFAHDYKSARDRSVLHDLIRTGAVRVCIGSTALIGIAINVQDRLIALHNLDCPWRPDELEQRIKRGQRQGNMWAEVHAYVYVTEGSYDPVVWQIVEGKARWISQLLSGRTNRKSTEDIGTV
;
A
#
# COMPACT_ATOMS: atom_id res chain seq x y z
N ARG A 1 -8.36 -2.71 9.87
CA ARG A 1 -8.25 -1.26 9.77
C ARG A 1 -8.90 -0.74 8.49
N ILE A 2 -8.57 -1.23 7.27
CA ILE A 2 -9.12 -0.74 5.99
C ILE A 2 -10.65 -0.67 6.00
N TRP A 3 -11.33 -1.76 6.38
CA TRP A 3 -12.78 -1.80 6.46
C TRP A 3 -13.36 -0.78 7.47
N ARG A 4 -12.69 -0.56 8.60
CA ARG A 4 -13.13 0.44 9.58
C ARG A 4 -13.11 1.85 8.98
N HIS A 5 -12.01 2.25 8.37
CA HIS A 5 -11.94 3.56 7.70
C HIS A 5 -12.92 3.70 6.54
N TYR A 6 -13.21 2.60 5.84
CA TYR A 6 -14.23 2.61 4.79
C TYR A 6 -15.60 3.02 5.33
N ILE A 7 -16.03 2.42 6.46
CA ILE A 7 -17.32 2.71 7.09
C ILE A 7 -17.33 4.10 7.76
N GLU A 8 -16.29 4.41 8.54
CA GLU A 8 -16.21 5.68 9.29
C GLU A 8 -16.15 6.90 8.36
N ALA A 9 -15.56 6.76 7.18
CA ALA A 9 -15.41 7.83 6.20
C ALA A 9 -16.44 7.78 5.07
N ASP A 10 -17.54 7.08 5.23
CA ASP A 10 -18.53 6.89 4.16
C ASP A 10 -19.19 8.21 3.74
N SER A 11 -19.54 9.06 4.67
CA SER A 11 -20.20 10.37 4.41
C SER A 11 -19.35 11.33 3.54
N HIS A 12 -18.04 11.20 3.57
CA HIS A 12 -17.09 12.03 2.82
C HIS A 12 -16.26 11.27 1.81
N VAL A 13 -16.56 9.99 1.60
CA VAL A 13 -15.92 9.12 0.61
C VAL A 13 -14.39 9.12 0.72
N GLY A 14 -13.88 8.80 1.91
CA GLY A 14 -12.43 8.74 2.17
C GLY A 14 -11.75 7.64 1.38
N THR A 15 -10.53 7.89 0.90
CA THR A 15 -9.73 6.96 0.11
C THR A 15 -8.54 6.42 0.91
N GLN A 16 -8.05 5.24 0.55
CA GLN A 16 -6.97 4.55 1.24
C GLN A 16 -5.98 3.98 0.23
N LEU A 17 -4.69 4.08 0.52
CA LEU A 17 -3.63 3.48 -0.27
C LEU A 17 -3.03 2.29 0.49
N VAL A 18 -2.85 1.17 -0.21
CA VAL A 18 -2.28 -0.06 0.34
C VAL A 18 -1.02 -0.39 -0.44
N PHE A 19 0.12 -0.29 0.23
CA PHE A 19 1.43 -0.59 -0.34
C PHE A 19 1.82 -2.04 -0.07
N CYS A 20 2.17 -2.76 -1.13
CA CYS A 20 2.69 -4.11 -1.07
C CYS A 20 3.62 -4.33 -2.27
N ASP A 21 4.93 -4.40 -2.02
CA ASP A 21 5.95 -4.57 -3.05
C ASP A 21 6.34 -6.04 -3.25
N LEU A 22 6.29 -6.85 -2.17
CA LEU A 22 6.78 -8.24 -2.18
C LEU A 22 5.93 -9.20 -3.01
N PHE A 23 4.64 -8.92 -3.20
CA PHE A 23 3.68 -9.83 -3.82
C PHE A 23 2.94 -9.17 -4.99
N THR A 24 3.69 -8.47 -5.86
CA THR A 24 3.10 -7.89 -7.07
C THR A 24 2.52 -8.97 -7.97
N PRO A 25 1.24 -8.89 -8.36
CA PRO A 25 0.63 -9.90 -9.20
C PRO A 25 1.32 -9.95 -10.55
N LYS A 26 1.66 -11.16 -11.01
CA LYS A 26 1.93 -11.38 -12.43
C LYS A 26 0.59 -11.31 -13.15
N ALA A 27 0.51 -10.52 -14.22
CA ALA A 27 -0.71 -10.43 -15.00
C ALA A 27 -1.16 -11.83 -15.43
N PRO A 28 -2.40 -12.28 -15.11
CA PRO A 28 -2.94 -13.51 -15.64
C PRO A 28 -3.04 -13.39 -17.16
N ASP A 29 -2.76 -14.47 -17.86
CA ASP A 29 -2.99 -14.53 -19.30
C ASP A 29 -4.51 -14.55 -19.55
N MET A 30 -5.05 -13.38 -19.86
CA MET A 30 -6.50 -13.20 -20.08
C MET A 30 -7.03 -13.93 -21.32
N SER A 31 -6.13 -14.52 -22.13
CA SER A 31 -6.54 -15.25 -23.34
C SER A 31 -7.28 -16.55 -23.03
N GLU A 32 -7.05 -17.17 -21.88
CA GLU A 32 -7.73 -18.39 -21.45
C GLU A 32 -9.09 -18.14 -20.77
N LEU A 33 -9.35 -16.91 -20.28
CA LEU A 33 -10.57 -16.59 -19.53
C LEU A 33 -11.77 -16.16 -20.42
N ALA A 34 -11.54 -15.91 -21.70
CA ALA A 34 -12.56 -15.39 -22.61
C ALA A 34 -13.69 -16.41 -22.97
N TYR A 35 -13.56 -17.67 -22.58
CA TYR A 35 -14.48 -18.75 -22.98
C TYR A 35 -15.43 -19.23 -21.88
N LEU A 36 -15.41 -18.65 -20.69
CA LEU A 36 -16.15 -19.18 -19.55
C LEU A 36 -17.38 -18.31 -19.20
N GLY A 37 -18.56 -18.91 -19.25
CA GLY A 37 -19.87 -18.26 -19.01
C GLY A 37 -20.10 -17.93 -17.51
N HIS A 38 -21.23 -17.26 -17.24
CA HIS A 38 -21.60 -16.60 -15.97
C HIS A 38 -21.61 -17.47 -14.69
N GLU A 39 -21.65 -18.80 -14.78
CA GLU A 39 -21.57 -19.69 -13.60
C GLU A 39 -20.15 -19.81 -13.01
N VAL A 40 -19.18 -19.29 -13.73
CA VAL A 40 -17.75 -19.35 -13.40
C VAL A 40 -17.28 -18.13 -12.60
N GLU A 41 -18.12 -17.11 -12.43
CA GLU A 41 -17.72 -15.87 -11.79
C GLU A 41 -17.28 -16.06 -10.31
N ALA A 42 -17.93 -16.96 -9.58
CA ALA A 42 -17.53 -17.31 -8.21
C ALA A 42 -16.28 -18.22 -8.16
N LEU A 43 -16.15 -19.13 -9.12
CA LEU A 43 -14.95 -19.98 -9.28
C LEU A 43 -13.75 -19.16 -9.77
N ILE A 44 -13.97 -18.26 -10.73
CA ILE A 44 -12.95 -17.30 -11.19
C ILE A 44 -12.50 -16.39 -10.05
N GLN A 45 -13.39 -15.95 -9.18
CA GLN A 45 -13.04 -15.14 -8.02
C GLN A 45 -12.13 -15.90 -7.03
N SER A 46 -12.36 -17.20 -6.81
CA SER A 46 -11.50 -18.00 -5.93
C SER A 46 -10.15 -18.35 -6.59
N GLU A 47 -10.14 -18.70 -7.87
CA GLU A 47 -8.90 -18.96 -8.62
C GLU A 47 -8.09 -17.68 -8.87
N LEU A 48 -8.76 -16.55 -9.17
CA LEU A 48 -8.10 -15.25 -9.24
C LEU A 48 -7.50 -14.84 -7.88
N ALA A 49 -8.15 -15.18 -6.76
CA ALA A 49 -7.61 -14.91 -5.44
C ALA A 49 -6.32 -15.70 -5.19
N GLU A 50 -6.22 -16.93 -5.67
CA GLU A 50 -5.02 -17.75 -5.60
C GLU A 50 -3.94 -17.25 -6.58
N THR A 51 -4.31 -16.95 -7.81
CA THR A 51 -3.39 -16.48 -8.86
C THR A 51 -2.85 -15.07 -8.59
N LEU A 52 -3.68 -14.18 -8.05
CA LEU A 52 -3.29 -12.82 -7.66
C LEU A 52 -2.63 -12.75 -6.26
N GLY A 53 -2.51 -13.89 -5.58
CA GLY A 53 -1.84 -13.99 -4.28
C GLY A 53 -2.41 -13.03 -3.23
N VAL A 54 -1.54 -12.29 -2.55
CA VAL A 54 -1.92 -11.37 -1.45
C VAL A 54 -2.91 -10.29 -1.91
N TYR A 55 -2.77 -9.76 -3.11
CA TYR A 55 -3.65 -8.72 -3.67
C TYR A 55 -5.09 -9.21 -3.85
N GLY A 56 -5.26 -10.35 -4.52
CA GLY A 56 -6.57 -10.95 -4.75
C GLY A 56 -7.25 -11.36 -3.46
N ARG A 57 -6.50 -11.99 -2.54
CA ARG A 57 -7.01 -12.38 -1.23
C ARG A 57 -7.47 -11.19 -0.40
N LEU A 58 -6.69 -10.09 -0.40
CA LEU A 58 -7.08 -8.88 0.30
C LEU A 58 -8.37 -8.29 -0.30
N LYS A 59 -8.47 -8.18 -1.63
CA LYS A 59 -9.68 -7.71 -2.31
C LYS A 59 -10.89 -8.57 -1.97
N SER A 60 -10.77 -9.90 -2.04
CA SER A 60 -11.85 -10.84 -1.70
C SER A 60 -12.34 -10.66 -0.26
N ILE A 61 -11.43 -10.49 0.71
CA ILE A 61 -11.78 -10.24 2.10
C ILE A 61 -12.53 -8.90 2.27
N LEU A 62 -12.09 -7.86 1.57
CA LEU A 62 -12.73 -6.53 1.64
C LEU A 62 -14.13 -6.55 1.02
N VAL A 63 -14.28 -7.21 -0.12
CA VAL A 63 -15.59 -7.40 -0.80
C VAL A 63 -16.53 -8.23 0.05
N ALA A 64 -16.07 -9.33 0.64
CA ALA A 64 -16.87 -10.15 1.56
C ALA A 64 -17.36 -9.37 2.81
N ARG A 65 -16.67 -8.26 3.16
CA ARG A 65 -17.09 -7.34 4.22
C ARG A 65 -18.00 -6.20 3.76
N GLY A 66 -18.40 -6.19 2.49
CA GLY A 66 -19.38 -5.25 1.95
C GLY A 66 -18.77 -4.04 1.22
N ILE A 67 -17.46 -4.00 0.97
CA ILE A 67 -16.87 -3.00 0.07
C ILE A 67 -17.20 -3.38 -1.37
N LEU A 68 -17.67 -2.43 -2.16
CA LEU A 68 -18.03 -2.72 -3.55
C LEU A 68 -16.79 -3.11 -4.38
N PRO A 69 -16.86 -4.17 -5.20
CA PRO A 69 -15.71 -4.65 -5.97
C PRO A 69 -15.05 -3.59 -6.84
N ARG A 70 -15.84 -2.66 -7.40
CA ARG A 70 -15.35 -1.53 -8.22
C ARG A 70 -14.59 -0.47 -7.44
N GLU A 71 -14.77 -0.40 -6.12
CA GLU A 71 -14.10 0.56 -5.24
C GLU A 71 -12.73 0.08 -4.75
N VAL A 72 -12.42 -1.21 -4.98
CA VAL A 72 -11.12 -1.81 -4.66
C VAL A 72 -10.39 -2.13 -5.96
N VAL A 73 -9.33 -1.41 -6.26
CA VAL A 73 -8.59 -1.56 -7.52
C VAL A 73 -7.11 -1.87 -7.28
N PHE A 74 -6.49 -2.45 -8.28
CA PHE A 74 -5.05 -2.66 -8.31
C PHE A 74 -4.39 -1.62 -9.22
N ALA A 75 -3.38 -0.93 -8.70
CA ALA A 75 -2.62 0.04 -9.50
C ALA A 75 -1.93 -0.60 -10.73
N HIS A 76 -1.67 -1.91 -10.67
CA HIS A 76 -1.08 -2.70 -11.76
C HIS A 76 -1.97 -2.85 -13.00
N ASP A 77 -3.28 -2.69 -12.84
CA ASP A 77 -4.24 -2.78 -13.94
C ASP A 77 -4.16 -1.52 -14.84
N TYR A 78 -3.59 -0.43 -14.32
CA TYR A 78 -3.46 0.86 -14.99
C TYR A 78 -2.04 1.06 -15.55
N LYS A 79 -1.73 0.43 -16.69
CA LYS A 79 -0.36 0.33 -17.22
C LYS A 79 0.10 1.57 -17.96
N SER A 80 -0.77 2.17 -18.79
CA SER A 80 -0.42 3.34 -19.60
C SER A 80 -0.46 4.64 -18.79
N ALA A 81 0.18 5.68 -19.29
CA ALA A 81 0.10 7.01 -18.69
C ALA A 81 -1.35 7.53 -18.66
N ARG A 82 -2.15 7.23 -19.68
CA ARG A 82 -3.56 7.58 -19.76
C ARG A 82 -4.37 6.84 -18.69
N ASP A 83 -4.15 5.52 -18.52
CA ASP A 83 -4.87 4.73 -17.53
C ASP A 83 -4.54 5.22 -16.11
N ARG A 84 -3.29 5.57 -15.85
CA ARG A 84 -2.88 6.16 -14.56
C ARG A 84 -3.56 7.48 -14.28
N SER A 85 -3.78 8.33 -15.31
CA SER A 85 -4.56 9.55 -15.15
C SER A 85 -6.01 9.25 -14.78
N VAL A 86 -6.62 8.23 -15.42
CA VAL A 86 -7.98 7.78 -15.07
C VAL A 86 -8.04 7.26 -13.63
N LEU A 87 -7.09 6.42 -13.21
CA LEU A 87 -7.01 5.95 -11.82
C LEU A 87 -6.91 7.11 -10.83
N HIS A 88 -6.10 8.10 -11.17
CA HIS A 88 -5.95 9.31 -10.38
C HIS A 88 -7.28 10.03 -10.16
N ASP A 89 -8.04 10.24 -11.22
CA ASP A 89 -9.34 10.90 -11.14
C ASP A 89 -10.35 10.06 -10.36
N LEU A 90 -10.35 8.74 -10.53
CA LEU A 90 -11.20 7.82 -9.78
C LEU A 90 -10.94 7.86 -8.27
N ILE A 91 -9.67 7.91 -7.86
CA ILE A 91 -9.30 8.04 -6.44
C ILE A 91 -9.68 9.43 -5.93
N ARG A 92 -9.38 10.48 -6.68
CA ARG A 92 -9.65 11.86 -6.29
C ARG A 92 -11.15 12.16 -6.13
N THR A 93 -11.98 11.58 -6.98
CA THR A 93 -13.44 11.69 -6.88
C THR A 93 -14.04 10.80 -5.81
N GLY A 94 -13.29 9.78 -5.33
CA GLY A 94 -13.76 8.79 -4.37
C GLY A 94 -14.51 7.61 -5.00
N ALA A 95 -14.55 7.51 -6.34
CA ALA A 95 -15.09 6.34 -7.03
C ALA A 95 -14.27 5.07 -6.73
N VAL A 96 -12.97 5.23 -6.48
CA VAL A 96 -12.08 4.21 -5.93
C VAL A 96 -11.75 4.59 -4.50
N ARG A 97 -12.09 3.72 -3.56
CA ARG A 97 -11.87 3.94 -2.13
C ARG A 97 -10.66 3.21 -1.55
N VAL A 98 -10.24 2.12 -2.19
CA VAL A 98 -9.04 1.37 -1.82
C VAL A 98 -8.22 1.08 -3.07
N CYS A 99 -7.01 1.62 -3.12
CA CYS A 99 -6.05 1.34 -4.18
C CYS A 99 -4.88 0.53 -3.62
N ILE A 100 -4.66 -0.67 -4.18
CA ILE A 100 -3.61 -1.60 -3.78
C ILE A 100 -2.52 -1.59 -4.86
N GLY A 101 -1.25 -1.44 -4.48
CA GLY A 101 -0.17 -1.46 -5.44
C GLY A 101 1.22 -1.36 -4.83
N SER A 102 2.23 -1.41 -5.68
CA SER A 102 3.62 -1.24 -5.26
C SER A 102 3.98 0.23 -5.04
N THR A 103 5.06 0.47 -4.28
CA THR A 103 5.63 1.81 -4.10
C THR A 103 5.94 2.49 -5.42
N ALA A 104 6.48 1.74 -6.39
CA ALA A 104 6.80 2.25 -7.71
C ALA A 104 5.56 2.76 -8.47
N LEU A 105 4.43 2.06 -8.39
CA LEU A 105 3.22 2.42 -9.12
C LEU A 105 2.41 3.51 -8.41
N ILE A 106 2.17 3.35 -7.12
CA ILE A 106 1.44 4.35 -6.32
C ILE A 106 2.37 5.53 -6.01
N GLY A 107 3.68 5.26 -5.92
CA GLY A 107 4.74 6.18 -5.51
C GLY A 107 5.03 7.30 -6.51
N ILE A 108 4.96 7.07 -7.81
CA ILE A 108 5.55 7.99 -8.79
C ILE A 108 4.53 8.99 -9.37
N ALA A 109 3.24 8.69 -9.41
CA ALA A 109 2.32 9.40 -10.28
C ALA A 109 1.06 9.96 -9.62
N ILE A 110 0.78 9.69 -8.35
CA ILE A 110 -0.58 9.88 -7.87
C ILE A 110 -0.65 11.04 -6.86
N ASN A 111 -1.22 12.15 -7.33
CA ASN A 111 -1.59 13.30 -6.49
C ASN A 111 -3.02 13.08 -5.97
N VAL A 112 -3.19 12.21 -4.97
CA VAL A 112 -4.50 11.73 -4.48
C VAL A 112 -4.75 12.09 -3.02
N GLN A 113 -4.06 13.13 -2.53
CA GLN A 113 -4.19 13.53 -1.13
C GLN A 113 -5.58 14.05 -0.76
N ASP A 114 -6.37 14.54 -1.72
CA ASP A 114 -7.61 15.28 -1.44
C ASP A 114 -8.57 14.55 -0.49
N ARG A 115 -8.68 13.22 -0.65
CA ARG A 115 -9.58 12.35 0.14
C ARG A 115 -8.84 11.27 0.92
N LEU A 116 -7.52 11.34 0.99
CA LEU A 116 -6.70 10.29 1.59
C LEU A 116 -6.85 10.31 3.12
N ILE A 117 -7.35 9.20 3.68
CA ILE A 117 -7.54 9.03 5.13
C ILE A 117 -6.54 8.07 5.76
N ALA A 118 -6.04 7.10 4.98
CA ALA A 118 -5.11 6.11 5.51
C ALA A 118 -4.12 5.59 4.47
N LEU A 119 -2.93 5.28 4.95
CA LEU A 119 -1.86 4.57 4.27
C LEU A 119 -1.63 3.24 4.99
N HIS A 120 -1.59 2.16 4.25
CA HIS A 120 -1.36 0.82 4.78
C HIS A 120 -0.09 0.24 4.17
N ASN A 121 0.94 0.02 4.98
CA ASN A 121 2.17 -0.62 4.58
C ASN A 121 2.10 -2.09 4.96
N LEU A 122 1.75 -2.98 4.02
CA LEU A 122 1.66 -4.42 4.23
C LEU A 122 3.04 -5.08 4.30
N ASP A 123 4.02 -4.46 3.69
CA ASP A 123 5.42 -4.86 3.74
C ASP A 123 6.33 -3.68 4.09
N CYS A 124 7.54 -4.00 4.54
CA CYS A 124 8.57 -3.03 4.82
C CYS A 124 9.40 -2.79 3.55
N PRO A 125 9.49 -1.57 3.04
CA PRO A 125 10.41 -1.27 1.96
C PRO A 125 11.86 -1.43 2.45
N TRP A 126 12.75 -1.86 1.54
CA TRP A 126 14.17 -2.05 1.88
C TRP A 126 14.95 -0.74 2.11
N ARG A 127 14.38 0.37 1.69
CA ARG A 127 14.99 1.70 1.75
C ARG A 127 14.16 2.63 2.64
N PRO A 128 14.81 3.32 3.59
CA PRO A 128 14.12 4.29 4.47
C PRO A 128 13.44 5.43 3.71
N ASP A 129 14.06 5.88 2.61
CA ASP A 129 13.51 6.95 1.76
C ASP A 129 12.20 6.55 1.07
N GLU A 130 12.02 5.28 0.74
CA GLU A 130 10.76 4.76 0.19
C GLU A 130 9.64 4.82 1.21
N LEU A 131 9.91 4.46 2.47
CA LEU A 131 8.94 4.59 3.55
C LEU A 131 8.57 6.05 3.79
N GLU A 132 9.56 6.92 3.83
CA GLU A 132 9.33 8.36 3.97
C GLU A 132 8.51 8.92 2.80
N GLN A 133 8.78 8.48 1.57
CA GLN A 133 8.00 8.85 0.39
C GLN A 133 6.55 8.38 0.48
N ARG A 134 6.29 7.15 0.97
CA ARG A 134 4.93 6.65 1.21
C ARG A 134 4.19 7.56 2.19
N ILE A 135 4.81 7.90 3.33
CA ILE A 135 4.21 8.73 4.39
C ILE A 135 4.00 10.17 3.92
N LYS A 136 4.97 10.78 3.25
CA LYS A 136 4.88 12.16 2.71
C LYS A 136 3.71 12.35 1.73
N ARG A 137 3.17 11.29 1.16
CA ARG A 137 1.97 11.40 0.31
C ARG A 137 0.74 11.79 1.10
N GLY A 138 0.60 11.27 2.33
CA GLY A 138 -0.49 11.65 3.22
C GLY A 138 -0.35 13.06 3.80
N GLN A 139 0.86 13.60 3.84
CA GLN A 139 1.17 14.90 4.45
C GLN A 139 1.07 16.10 3.50
N ARG A 140 0.61 15.89 2.28
CA ARG A 140 0.47 16.97 1.30
C ARG A 140 -0.69 17.89 1.64
N GLN A 141 -0.54 19.18 1.32
CA GLN A 141 -1.59 20.17 1.48
C GLN A 141 -2.78 19.86 0.55
N GLY A 142 -3.97 20.30 0.96
CA GLY A 142 -5.20 20.14 0.17
C GLY A 142 -6.01 18.88 0.52
N ASN A 143 -5.65 18.16 1.57
CA ASN A 143 -6.47 17.06 2.07
C ASN A 143 -7.68 17.61 2.82
N MET A 144 -8.87 17.04 2.55
CA MET A 144 -10.10 17.40 3.26
C MET A 144 -10.17 16.84 4.68
N TRP A 145 -9.29 15.87 5.01
CA TRP A 145 -9.18 15.26 6.33
C TRP A 145 -8.06 15.94 7.12
N ALA A 146 -8.33 16.24 8.39
CA ALA A 146 -7.35 16.85 9.29
C ALA A 146 -6.18 15.91 9.61
N GLU A 147 -6.44 14.61 9.58
CA GLU A 147 -5.45 13.57 9.91
C GLU A 147 -5.44 12.48 8.84
N VAL A 148 -4.23 11.97 8.54
CA VAL A 148 -4.02 10.79 7.71
C VAL A 148 -3.32 9.72 8.54
N HIS A 149 -3.93 8.56 8.65
CA HIS A 149 -3.39 7.46 9.43
C HIS A 149 -2.38 6.64 8.60
N ALA A 150 -1.17 6.42 9.15
CA ALA A 150 -0.19 5.52 8.55
C ALA A 150 -0.08 4.23 9.38
N TYR A 151 -0.43 3.10 8.76
CA TYR A 151 -0.36 1.78 9.39
C TYR A 151 0.81 0.99 8.84
N VAL A 152 1.48 0.31 9.75
CA VAL A 152 2.51 -0.67 9.48
C VAL A 152 2.00 -2.02 9.98
N TYR A 153 2.07 -3.03 9.13
CA TYR A 153 1.66 -4.39 9.48
C TYR A 153 2.91 -5.25 9.67
N VAL A 154 2.95 -5.95 10.79
CA VAL A 154 4.05 -6.82 11.16
C VAL A 154 3.46 -8.14 11.61
N THR A 155 3.91 -9.25 11.03
CA THR A 155 3.48 -10.59 11.39
C THR A 155 4.38 -11.13 12.50
N GLU A 156 3.80 -11.51 13.64
CA GLU A 156 4.53 -12.16 14.72
C GLU A 156 5.14 -13.49 14.25
N GLY A 157 6.38 -13.76 14.67
CA GLY A 157 7.09 -14.98 14.28
C GLY A 157 7.57 -15.02 12.84
N SER A 158 7.42 -13.93 12.09
CA SER A 158 7.95 -13.78 10.73
C SER A 158 9.28 -13.01 10.71
N TYR A 159 9.82 -12.82 9.51
CA TYR A 159 11.01 -11.99 9.29
C TYR A 159 10.72 -10.47 9.32
N ASP A 160 9.46 -10.06 9.28
CA ASP A 160 9.05 -8.66 9.22
C ASP A 160 9.66 -7.79 10.33
N PRO A 161 9.64 -8.19 11.63
CA PRO A 161 10.23 -7.39 12.71
C PRO A 161 11.70 -7.06 12.47
N VAL A 162 12.46 -8.02 11.92
CA VAL A 162 13.90 -7.86 11.63
C VAL A 162 14.10 -6.84 10.52
N VAL A 163 13.32 -6.92 9.44
CA VAL A 163 13.40 -5.96 8.32
C VAL A 163 13.07 -4.55 8.78
N TRP A 164 12.01 -4.37 9.58
CA TRP A 164 11.64 -3.08 10.13
C TRP A 164 12.76 -2.49 11.02
N GLN A 165 13.37 -3.29 11.89
CA GLN A 165 14.50 -2.85 12.71
C GLN A 165 15.71 -2.41 11.88
N ILE A 166 16.02 -3.16 10.81
CA ILE A 166 17.11 -2.79 9.89
C ILE A 166 16.83 -1.46 9.20
N VAL A 167 15.61 -1.25 8.71
CA VAL A 167 15.22 -0.01 8.00
C VAL A 167 15.22 1.18 8.95
N GLU A 168 14.71 1.02 10.17
CA GLU A 168 14.78 2.05 11.20
C GLU A 168 16.24 2.39 11.60
N GLY A 169 17.09 1.38 11.71
CA GLY A 169 18.52 1.56 11.97
C GLY A 169 19.20 2.39 10.89
N LYS A 170 18.93 2.05 9.61
CA LYS A 170 19.42 2.81 8.45
C LYS A 170 18.91 4.26 8.46
N ALA A 171 17.63 4.48 8.71
CA ALA A 171 17.03 5.81 8.76
C ALA A 171 17.68 6.67 9.84
N ARG A 172 17.89 6.10 11.02
CA ARG A 172 18.54 6.76 12.16
C ARG A 172 19.98 7.13 11.85
N TRP A 173 20.74 6.22 11.24
CA TRP A 173 22.12 6.46 10.82
C TRP A 173 22.24 7.58 9.78
N ILE A 174 21.38 7.56 8.74
CA ILE A 174 21.32 8.60 7.71
C ILE A 174 20.99 9.96 8.35
N SER A 175 20.02 10.02 9.25
CA SER A 175 19.65 11.25 9.96
C SER A 175 20.80 11.79 10.79
N GLN A 176 21.57 10.93 11.45
CA GLN A 176 22.76 11.34 12.21
C GLN A 176 23.85 11.92 11.32
N LEU A 177 24.11 11.31 10.16
CA LEU A 177 25.07 11.82 9.19
C LEU A 177 24.67 13.20 8.65
N LEU A 178 23.42 13.35 8.25
CA LEU A 178 22.92 14.60 7.66
C LEU A 178 22.82 15.73 8.69
N SER A 179 22.54 15.42 9.95
CA SER A 179 22.45 16.43 11.02
C SER A 179 23.80 16.83 11.62
N GLY A 180 24.89 16.20 11.20
CA GLY A 180 26.23 16.41 11.77
C GLY A 180 26.36 15.97 13.24
N ARG A 181 25.31 15.40 13.83
CA ARG A 181 25.29 14.87 15.19
C ARG A 181 25.74 13.41 15.18
N THR A 182 27.03 13.19 14.97
CA THR A 182 27.67 11.90 15.22
C THR A 182 27.70 11.69 16.73
N ASN A 183 26.76 10.93 17.26
CA ASN A 183 26.93 10.29 18.56
C ASN A 183 28.04 9.26 18.37
N ARG A 184 29.30 9.65 18.64
CA ARG A 184 30.41 8.73 18.84
C ARG A 184 30.06 7.88 20.07
N LYS A 185 29.33 6.79 19.90
CA LYS A 185 29.53 5.65 20.78
C LYS A 185 30.88 5.10 20.37
N SER A 186 31.88 5.38 21.19
CA SER A 186 33.22 4.83 21.07
C SER A 186 33.09 3.30 21.01
N THR A 187 33.86 2.71 20.13
CA THR A 187 34.12 1.28 20.00
C THR A 187 34.87 0.70 21.22
N GLU A 188 34.85 1.37 22.36
CA GLU A 188 35.57 0.98 23.58
C GLU A 188 34.81 -0.01 24.47
N ASP A 189 33.53 -0.33 24.16
CA ASP A 189 32.75 -1.28 24.94
C ASP A 189 32.72 -2.75 24.37
N ILE A 190 33.62 -3.06 23.43
CA ILE A 190 33.80 -4.43 22.97
C ILE A 190 35.25 -4.83 23.29
N GLY A 191 35.50 -5.11 24.53
CA GLY A 191 36.77 -5.64 24.92
C GLY A 191 37.04 -5.60 26.42
N THR A 192 36.42 -6.51 27.12
CA THR A 192 37.07 -7.21 28.27
C THR A 192 36.11 -8.30 28.78
N VAL A 193 36.37 -9.53 28.40
CA VAL A 193 36.40 -10.71 29.26
C VAL A 193 37.45 -11.63 28.68
#